data_a0163ad7d494e9dde119e58ad4f57500
#
_entry.id   a0163ad7d494e9dde119e58ad4f57500
#
_cell.length_a   1.000
_cell.length_b   1.000
_cell.length_c   1.000
_cell.angle_alpha   90.00
_cell.angle_beta   90.00
_cell.angle_gamma   90.00
#
_symmetry.space_group_name_H-M   'P 1'
#
loop_
_entity.id
_entity.type
_entity.pdbx_description
1 polymer ?
#
loop_
_entity_poly.entity_id
_entity_poly.type
_entity_poly.pdbx_seq_one_letter_code
_entity_poly.pdbx_strand_id
1 'polypeptide(L)'
;GLLAAAHAVVKEGELTTIVLPVDAAERSGQPVAVRLAWLTLTVFSSLEAIGLTAAVSARLTERDIACNVLAGYHHDHLLVPIERVDDALTALTA
;
A
#
# COMPACT_ATOMS: atom_id res chain seq x y z
N GLY A 1 -19.80 5.87 7.59
CA GLY A 1 -18.70 6.13 8.52
C GLY A 1 -17.33 5.87 7.91
N LEU A 2 -16.29 6.13 8.68
CA LEU A 2 -14.91 5.96 8.22
C LEU A 2 -14.61 4.52 7.79
N LEU A 3 -15.10 3.55 8.56
CA LEU A 3 -14.81 2.14 8.27
C LEU A 3 -15.42 1.68 6.95
N ALA A 4 -16.55 2.24 6.55
CA ALA A 4 -17.18 1.88 5.29
C ALA A 4 -16.35 2.33 4.09
N ALA A 5 -15.61 3.42 4.22
CA ALA A 5 -14.76 3.96 3.15
C ALA A 5 -13.35 3.38 3.18
N ALA A 6 -12.96 2.66 4.24
CA ALA A 6 -11.59 2.23 4.43
C ALA A 6 -11.16 1.14 3.45
N HIS A 7 -9.94 1.28 2.92
CA HIS A 7 -9.28 0.22 2.18
C HIS A 7 -8.72 -0.84 3.12
N ALA A 8 -8.25 -0.44 4.28
CA ALA A 8 -7.68 -1.35 5.27
C ALA A 8 -7.86 -0.79 6.67
N VAL A 9 -8.01 -1.69 7.63
CA VAL A 9 -8.12 -1.36 9.04
C VAL A 9 -7.22 -2.31 9.81
N VAL A 10 -6.34 -1.78 10.64
CA VAL A 10 -5.44 -2.58 11.47
C VAL A 10 -5.62 -2.19 12.93
N LYS A 11 -6.02 -3.15 13.74
CA LYS A 11 -6.13 -2.93 15.18
C LYS A 11 -4.78 -3.13 15.83
N GLU A 12 -4.34 -2.13 16.58
CA GLU A 12 -3.02 -2.11 17.21
C GLU A 12 -3.16 -1.79 18.69
N GLY A 13 -3.63 -2.77 19.46
CA GLY A 13 -3.93 -2.56 20.88
C GLY A 13 -5.08 -1.57 21.04
N GLU A 14 -4.81 -0.43 21.68
CA GLU A 14 -5.81 0.62 21.88
C GLU A 14 -5.92 1.56 20.67
N LEU A 15 -5.00 1.44 19.73
CA LEU A 15 -4.98 2.28 18.53
C LEU A 15 -5.50 1.49 17.34
N THR A 16 -6.04 2.22 16.37
CA THR A 16 -6.48 1.64 15.10
C THR A 16 -5.91 2.45 13.96
N THR A 17 -5.21 1.77 13.07
CA THR A 17 -4.72 2.38 11.84
C THR A 17 -5.76 2.17 10.75
N ILE A 18 -6.13 3.25 10.08
CA ILE A 18 -7.11 3.20 8.99
C ILE A 18 -6.47 3.77 7.73
N VAL A 19 -6.55 3.00 6.64
CA VAL A 19 -6.13 3.44 5.31
C VAL A 19 -7.37 3.82 4.54
N LEU A 20 -7.48 5.08 4.18
CA LEU A 20 -8.65 5.68 3.52
C LEU A 20 -8.25 6.35 2.21
N PRO A 21 -9.20 6.45 1.24
CA PRO A 21 -9.02 7.44 0.18
C PRO A 21 -8.78 8.81 0.80
N VAL A 22 -7.86 9.60 0.22
CA VAL A 22 -7.43 10.86 0.84
C VAL A 22 -8.59 11.84 1.03
N ASP A 23 -9.54 11.87 0.09
CA ASP A 23 -10.70 12.75 0.22
C ASP A 23 -11.61 12.36 1.38
N ALA A 24 -11.78 11.06 1.64
CA ALA A 24 -12.52 10.59 2.79
C ALA A 24 -11.82 10.95 4.11
N ALA A 25 -10.49 10.82 4.13
CA ALA A 25 -9.70 11.20 5.30
C ALA A 25 -9.83 12.69 5.59
N GLU A 26 -9.76 13.51 4.56
CA GLU A 26 -9.91 14.97 4.71
C GLU A 26 -11.31 15.34 5.22
N ARG A 27 -12.36 14.72 4.69
CA ARG A 27 -13.74 14.97 5.13
C ARG A 27 -14.00 14.53 6.57
N SER A 28 -13.21 13.59 7.07
CA SER A 28 -13.41 13.07 8.44
C SER A 28 -13.03 14.08 9.53
N GLY A 29 -12.25 15.09 9.18
CA GLY A 29 -11.73 16.04 10.15
C GLY A 29 -10.54 15.52 10.96
N GLN A 30 -10.11 14.30 10.71
CA GLN A 30 -8.95 13.72 11.37
C GLN A 30 -7.66 14.16 10.66
N PRO A 31 -6.56 14.31 11.40
CA PRO A 31 -5.28 14.64 10.77
C PRO A 31 -4.87 13.54 9.78
N VAL A 32 -4.37 13.96 8.62
CA VAL A 32 -3.80 13.03 7.64
C VAL A 32 -2.31 12.92 7.94
N ALA A 33 -1.91 11.80 8.55
CA ALA A 33 -0.52 11.62 8.98
C ALA A 33 0.42 11.41 7.78
N VAL A 34 0.01 10.57 6.83
CA VAL A 34 0.85 10.20 5.69
C VAL A 34 -0.02 10.06 4.45
N ARG A 35 0.48 10.56 3.31
CA ARG A 35 -0.17 10.37 2.02
C ARG A 35 0.60 9.35 1.21
N LEU A 36 -0.09 8.29 0.78
CA LEU A 36 0.51 7.17 0.09
C LEU A 36 -0.25 6.87 -1.20
N ALA A 37 0.44 6.25 -2.15
CA ALA A 37 -0.19 5.68 -3.32
C ALA A 37 -0.49 4.19 -3.04
N TRP A 38 -1.66 3.74 -3.45
CA TRP A 38 -2.11 2.36 -3.30
C TRP A 38 -1.91 1.64 -4.62
N LEU A 39 -1.03 0.66 -4.64
CA LEU A 39 -0.74 -0.14 -5.84
C LEU A 39 -1.16 -1.58 -5.58
N THR A 40 -1.86 -2.17 -6.54
CA THR A 40 -2.32 -3.55 -6.42
C THR A 40 -1.52 -4.43 -7.37
N LEU A 41 -0.96 -5.52 -6.85
CA LEU A 41 -0.28 -6.51 -7.67
C LEU A 41 -1.32 -7.44 -8.27
N THR A 42 -1.27 -7.62 -9.59
CA THR A 42 -2.27 -8.40 -10.34
C THR A 42 -1.77 -9.76 -10.80
N VAL A 43 -0.64 -10.23 -10.26
CA VAL A 43 -0.09 -11.54 -10.58
C VAL A 43 -0.70 -12.58 -9.65
N PHE A 44 -1.17 -13.69 -10.23
CA PHE A 44 -1.96 -14.70 -9.51
C PHE A 44 -1.31 -16.07 -9.41
N SER A 45 -0.16 -16.32 -10.02
CA SER A 45 0.44 -17.64 -9.97
C SER A 45 0.89 -17.96 -8.55
N SER A 46 0.44 -19.10 -8.02
CA SER A 46 0.85 -19.55 -6.69
C SER A 46 2.35 -19.82 -6.61
N LEU A 47 2.97 -20.21 -7.71
CA LEU A 47 4.41 -20.42 -7.77
C LEU A 47 5.16 -19.10 -7.77
N GLU A 48 4.58 -18.10 -8.43
CA GLU A 48 5.16 -16.77 -8.46
C GLU A 48 4.94 -16.02 -7.15
N ALA A 49 3.90 -16.37 -6.41
CA ALA A 49 3.61 -15.74 -5.11
C ALA A 49 4.76 -15.96 -4.12
N ILE A 50 5.44 -17.11 -4.20
CA ILE A 50 6.62 -17.37 -3.39
C ILE A 50 7.75 -16.50 -3.92
N GLY A 51 8.19 -15.53 -3.12
CA GLY A 51 9.25 -14.62 -3.50
C GLY A 51 8.81 -13.38 -4.24
N LEU A 52 7.53 -13.25 -4.61
CA LEU A 52 7.03 -12.05 -5.29
C LEU A 52 7.23 -10.80 -4.45
N THR A 53 6.83 -10.86 -3.19
CA THR A 53 6.99 -9.74 -2.26
C THR A 53 8.46 -9.35 -2.11
N ALA A 54 9.34 -10.36 -2.00
CA ALA A 54 10.77 -10.10 -1.89
C ALA A 54 11.31 -9.44 -3.16
N ALA A 55 10.91 -9.91 -4.34
CA ALA A 55 11.35 -9.34 -5.61
C ALA A 55 10.88 -7.89 -5.77
N VAL A 56 9.63 -7.62 -5.45
CA VAL A 56 9.05 -6.28 -5.53
C VAL A 56 9.78 -5.34 -4.57
N SER A 57 9.97 -5.78 -3.33
CA SER A 57 10.65 -4.98 -2.31
C SER A 57 12.09 -4.68 -2.71
N ALA A 58 12.79 -5.65 -3.30
CA ALA A 58 14.16 -5.45 -3.76
C ALA A 58 14.24 -4.37 -4.84
N ARG A 59 13.33 -4.41 -5.81
CA ARG A 59 13.31 -3.40 -6.89
C ARG A 59 13.07 -1.99 -6.36
N LEU A 60 12.17 -1.86 -5.40
CA LEU A 60 11.90 -0.56 -4.79
C LEU A 60 13.06 -0.10 -3.93
N THR A 61 13.66 -1.01 -3.17
CA THR A 61 14.82 -0.71 -2.33
C THR A 61 16.01 -0.22 -3.15
N GLU A 62 16.25 -0.80 -4.32
CA GLU A 62 17.33 -0.37 -5.21
C GLU A 62 17.18 1.09 -5.64
N ARG A 63 15.97 1.63 -5.59
CA ARG A 63 15.69 3.02 -5.93
C ARG A 63 15.39 3.89 -4.72
N ASP A 64 15.67 3.38 -3.53
CA ASP A 64 15.45 4.08 -2.27
C ASP A 64 13.97 4.49 -2.09
N ILE A 65 13.04 3.63 -2.52
CA ILE A 65 11.61 3.88 -2.36
C ILE A 65 11.10 3.06 -1.18
N ALA A 66 10.58 3.75 -0.17
CA ALA A 66 9.94 3.11 0.96
C ALA A 66 8.65 2.42 0.50
N CYS A 67 8.35 1.26 1.08
CA CYS A 67 7.20 0.48 0.69
C CYS A 67 6.65 -0.28 1.89
N ASN A 68 5.33 -0.29 2.02
CA ASN A 68 4.64 -1.18 2.96
C ASN A 68 3.78 -2.14 2.14
N VAL A 69 3.68 -3.37 2.59
CA VAL A 69 2.89 -4.39 1.91
C VAL A 69 1.69 -4.75 2.78
N LEU A 70 0.51 -4.73 2.17
CA LEU A 70 -0.71 -5.22 2.79
C LEU A 70 -1.17 -6.45 2.01
N ALA A 71 -1.11 -7.61 2.65
CA ALA A 71 -1.49 -8.86 2.02
C ALA A 71 -2.99 -9.08 2.15
N GLY A 72 -3.69 -9.00 1.04
CA GLY A 72 -5.10 -9.38 0.99
C GLY A 72 -5.24 -10.84 0.63
N TYR A 73 -6.43 -11.39 0.79
CA TYR A 73 -6.69 -12.77 0.43
C TYR A 73 -6.53 -13.00 -1.08
N HIS A 74 -6.98 -12.04 -1.87
CA HIS A 74 -6.97 -12.16 -3.33
C HIS A 74 -5.77 -11.50 -4.00
N HIS A 75 -5.27 -10.41 -3.43
CA HIS A 75 -4.19 -9.63 -4.01
C HIS A 75 -3.32 -9.02 -2.93
N ASP A 76 -2.06 -8.83 -3.25
CA ASP A 76 -1.17 -8.02 -2.42
C ASP A 76 -1.23 -6.57 -2.87
N HIS A 77 -1.15 -5.68 -1.91
CA HIS A 77 -1.18 -4.24 -2.16
C HIS A 77 0.09 -3.60 -1.61
N LEU A 78 0.57 -2.59 -2.31
CA LEU A 78 1.74 -1.84 -1.90
C LEU A 78 1.35 -0.42 -1.59
N LEU A 79 1.91 0.13 -0.52
CA LEU A 79 1.77 1.53 -0.18
C LEU A 79 3.13 2.18 -0.33
N VAL A 80 3.24 3.15 -1.23
CA VAL A 80 4.48 3.90 -1.46
C VAL A 80 4.19 5.39 -1.25
N PRO A 81 5.21 6.20 -0.89
CA PRO A 81 5.01 7.64 -0.76
C PRO A 81 4.41 8.21 -2.03
N ILE A 82 3.41 9.08 -1.90
CA ILE A 82 2.70 9.62 -3.07
C ILE A 82 3.63 10.32 -4.05
N GLU A 83 4.67 10.99 -3.56
CA GLU A 83 5.63 11.69 -4.39
C GLU A 83 6.56 10.74 -5.16
N ARG A 84 6.57 9.45 -4.83
CA ARG A 84 7.43 8.45 -5.46
C ARG A 84 6.65 7.46 -6.33
N VAL A 85 5.35 7.71 -6.56
CA VAL A 85 4.50 6.73 -7.26
C VAL A 85 4.97 6.46 -8.70
N ASP A 86 5.38 7.49 -9.42
CA ASP A 86 5.84 7.32 -10.81
C ASP A 86 7.13 6.51 -10.87
N ASP A 87 8.06 6.78 -9.96
CA ASP A 87 9.32 6.03 -9.86
C ASP A 87 9.05 4.58 -9.49
N ALA A 88 8.10 4.35 -8.58
CA ALA A 88 7.72 3.00 -8.17
C ALA A 88 7.13 2.21 -9.33
N LEU A 89 6.24 2.81 -10.10
CA LEU A 89 5.64 2.16 -11.27
C LEU A 89 6.71 1.82 -12.31
N THR A 90 7.65 2.72 -12.54
CA THR A 90 8.76 2.47 -13.47
C THR A 90 9.61 1.30 -12.98
N ALA A 91 9.92 1.26 -11.69
CA ALA A 91 10.74 0.19 -11.10
C ALA A 91 10.06 -1.18 -11.24
N LEU A 92 8.74 -1.22 -11.08
CA LEU A 92 7.98 -2.48 -11.07
C LEU A 92 7.62 -2.97 -12.46
N THR A 93 7.59 -2.10 -13.44
CA THR A 93 7.22 -2.44 -14.82
C THR A 93 8.41 -2.54 -15.77
N ALA A 94 9.61 -2.26 -15.29
CA ALA A 94 10.83 -2.30 -16.09
C ALA A 94 11.32 -3.72 -16.34
#